data_697bbdc86131c0b0830f2f1ef023360b
#
_entry.id   697bbdc86131c0b0830f2f1ef023360b
#
_cell.length_a   1.000
_cell.length_b   1.000
_cell.length_c   1.000
_cell.angle_alpha   90.00
_cell.angle_beta   90.00
_cell.angle_gamma   90.00
#
_symmetry.space_group_name_H-M   'P 1'
#
loop_
_entity.id
_entity.type
_entity.pdbx_description
1 polymer ?
#
loop_
_entity_poly.entity_id
_entity_poly.type
_entity_poly.pdbx_seq_one_letter_code
_entity_poly.pdbx_strand_id
1 'polypeptide(L)'
;ELLFGLVFLRPLGLRLLPAFSQKLYDTVQSFLEKLNYTGMANFDIKYDPRDGEYKFFEINLRQGRSSFYVTLNGYNLAKWYVDDYVEDNLKDKPTVYGNKDGANYMLWLGVPKRIFKEYAYDNGSKRLAEKLIDEGHYGTTVFYDKDRSLKRWLLMHYMFHNYYARYKKYYQVNKGQYFEEEAKKLEKQALRDG
;
A
#
# COMPACT_ATOMS: atom_id res chain seq x y z
N GLU A 1 0.49 11.95 -5.14
CA GLU A 1 1.19 10.76 -5.66
C GLU A 1 0.93 9.58 -4.75
N LEU A 2 0.12 8.63 -5.21
CA LEU A 2 -0.12 7.38 -4.49
C LEU A 2 0.80 6.30 -5.09
N LEU A 3 1.77 5.82 -4.30
CA LEU A 3 2.53 4.62 -4.64
C LEU A 3 1.63 3.42 -4.33
N PHE A 4 1.36 2.63 -5.34
CA PHE A 4 0.52 1.43 -5.19
C PHE A 4 1.40 0.19 -5.22
N GLY A 5 1.22 -0.69 -4.25
CA GLY A 5 1.72 -2.05 -4.30
C GLY A 5 0.61 -2.98 -4.79
N LEU A 6 0.89 -3.76 -5.81
CA LEU A 6 0.00 -4.77 -6.33
C LEU A 6 0.57 -6.14 -6.00
N VAL A 7 -0.23 -7.01 -5.40
CA VAL A 7 0.20 -8.37 -5.03
C VAL A 7 -0.48 -9.37 -5.93
N PHE A 8 0.32 -10.23 -6.58
CA PHE A 8 -0.14 -11.35 -7.39
C PHE A 8 0.29 -12.67 -6.80
N LEU A 9 -0.60 -13.65 -6.90
CA LEU A 9 -0.33 -15.06 -6.64
C LEU A 9 -0.93 -15.83 -7.80
N ARG A 10 -0.16 -16.56 -8.59
CA ARG A 10 -0.53 -17.32 -9.81
C ARG A 10 -1.60 -16.64 -10.70
N PRO A 11 -1.88 -17.06 -11.95
CA PRO A 11 -2.84 -16.40 -12.84
C PRO A 11 -4.25 -16.19 -12.25
N LEU A 12 -4.60 -16.94 -11.20
CA LEU A 12 -5.90 -16.91 -10.52
C LEU A 12 -5.85 -16.32 -9.10
N GLY A 13 -4.87 -15.46 -8.79
CA GLY A 13 -4.61 -15.00 -7.43
C GLY A 13 -5.28 -13.71 -6.99
N LEU A 14 -4.95 -13.30 -5.77
CA LEU A 14 -5.42 -12.09 -5.10
C LEU A 14 -4.81 -10.82 -5.72
N ARG A 15 -5.64 -9.84 -6.00
CA ARG A 15 -5.25 -8.56 -6.60
C ARG A 15 -5.83 -7.40 -5.80
N LEU A 16 -4.97 -6.53 -5.30
CA LEU A 16 -5.37 -5.42 -4.45
C LEU A 16 -4.79 -4.10 -4.93
N LEU A 17 -5.67 -3.14 -5.15
CA LEU A 17 -5.37 -1.74 -5.40
C LEU A 17 -6.21 -0.86 -4.46
N PRO A 18 -5.74 0.33 -4.08
CA PRO A 18 -6.55 1.29 -3.31
C PRO A 18 -7.79 1.74 -4.07
N ALA A 19 -7.70 1.83 -5.40
CA ALA A 19 -8.83 2.06 -6.28
C ALA A 19 -8.89 0.94 -7.33
N PHE A 20 -10.08 0.41 -7.59
CA PHE A 20 -10.25 -0.63 -8.59
C PHE A 20 -9.99 -0.07 -10.00
N SER A 21 -9.11 -0.71 -10.75
CA SER A 21 -8.82 -0.41 -12.15
C SER A 21 -8.67 -1.71 -12.94
N GLN A 22 -9.69 -2.08 -13.70
CA GLN A 22 -9.65 -3.30 -14.52
C GLN A 22 -8.50 -3.25 -15.53
N LYS A 23 -8.31 -2.12 -16.22
CA LYS A 23 -7.20 -1.93 -17.19
C LYS A 23 -5.84 -2.25 -16.58
N LEU A 24 -5.61 -1.79 -15.34
CA LEU A 24 -4.34 -2.03 -14.66
C LEU A 24 -4.17 -3.50 -14.28
N TYR A 25 -5.23 -4.14 -13.80
CA TYR A 25 -5.22 -5.57 -13.51
C TYR A 25 -4.92 -6.41 -14.76
N ASP A 26 -5.58 -6.13 -15.86
CA ASP A 26 -5.40 -6.87 -17.12
C ASP A 26 -3.99 -6.69 -17.67
N THR A 27 -3.43 -5.49 -17.58
CA THR A 27 -2.05 -5.19 -17.98
C THR A 27 -1.05 -6.04 -17.21
N VAL A 28 -1.15 -6.05 -15.89
CA VAL A 28 -0.23 -6.81 -15.03
C VAL A 28 -0.44 -8.30 -15.18
N GLN A 29 -1.67 -8.76 -15.31
CA GLN A 29 -1.98 -10.17 -15.56
C GLN A 29 -1.34 -10.65 -16.88
N SER A 30 -1.60 -9.94 -17.97
CA SER A 30 -1.03 -10.28 -19.29
C SER A 30 0.51 -10.29 -19.27
N PHE A 31 1.12 -9.37 -18.52
CA PHE A 31 2.57 -9.34 -18.36
C PHE A 31 3.10 -10.59 -17.65
N LEU A 32 2.51 -10.95 -16.49
CA LEU A 32 2.95 -12.12 -15.72
C LEU A 32 2.67 -13.44 -16.44
N GLU A 33 1.54 -13.57 -17.16
CA GLU A 33 1.19 -14.73 -17.96
C GLU A 33 2.19 -14.95 -19.09
N LYS A 34 2.60 -13.88 -19.79
CA LYS A 34 3.62 -13.96 -20.86
C LYS A 34 4.99 -14.42 -20.34
N LEU A 35 5.28 -14.14 -19.08
CA LEU A 35 6.50 -14.60 -18.43
C LEU A 35 6.37 -15.99 -17.77
N ASN A 36 5.20 -16.62 -17.85
CA ASN A 36 4.87 -17.84 -17.09
C ASN A 36 5.22 -17.71 -15.59
N TYR A 37 5.07 -16.50 -15.04
CA TYR A 37 5.44 -16.25 -13.67
C TYR A 37 4.38 -16.78 -12.69
N THR A 38 4.83 -17.49 -11.67
CA THR A 38 4.00 -17.95 -10.56
C THR A 38 4.60 -17.46 -9.24
N GLY A 39 3.77 -17.09 -8.29
CA GLY A 39 4.20 -16.59 -6.99
C GLY A 39 3.77 -15.16 -6.71
N MET A 40 4.32 -14.56 -5.66
CA MET A 40 4.03 -13.18 -5.32
C MET A 40 4.82 -12.19 -6.17
N ALA A 41 4.12 -11.21 -6.71
CA ALA A 41 4.74 -10.04 -7.32
C ALA A 41 4.13 -8.77 -6.73
N ASN A 42 4.96 -7.83 -6.33
CA ASN A 42 4.58 -6.52 -5.87
C ASN A 42 5.10 -5.48 -6.85
N PHE A 43 4.19 -4.70 -7.42
CA PHE A 43 4.50 -3.68 -8.41
C PHE A 43 4.42 -2.30 -7.79
N ASP A 44 5.47 -1.51 -7.95
CA ASP A 44 5.47 -0.10 -7.61
C ASP A 44 5.02 0.70 -8.83
N ILE A 45 3.88 1.37 -8.71
CA ILE A 45 3.16 2.00 -9.83
C ILE A 45 2.81 3.44 -9.44
N LYS A 46 2.94 4.34 -10.38
CA LYS A 46 2.55 5.75 -10.23
C LYS A 46 1.60 6.16 -11.34
N TYR A 47 0.54 6.88 -10.98
CA TYR A 47 -0.33 7.53 -11.95
C TYR A 47 0.33 8.82 -12.45
N ASP A 48 0.41 8.99 -13.76
CA ASP A 48 0.89 10.22 -14.40
C ASP A 48 -0.32 11.04 -14.89
N PRO A 49 -0.62 12.18 -14.25
CA PRO A 49 -1.77 13.00 -14.64
C PRO A 49 -1.59 13.70 -15.99
N ARG A 50 -0.37 13.73 -16.53
CA ARG A 50 -0.08 14.40 -17.81
C ARG A 50 -0.64 13.62 -19.00
N ASP A 51 -0.61 12.29 -18.94
CA ASP A 51 -1.13 11.40 -19.98
C ASP A 51 -2.26 10.48 -19.50
N GLY A 52 -2.60 10.52 -18.21
CA GLY A 52 -3.65 9.68 -17.64
C GLY A 52 -3.27 8.21 -17.49
N GLU A 53 -1.98 7.87 -17.57
CA GLU A 53 -1.52 6.48 -17.59
C GLU A 53 -0.77 6.09 -16.32
N TYR A 54 -0.79 4.78 -16.02
CA TYR A 54 -0.02 4.20 -14.93
C TYR A 54 1.39 3.82 -15.40
N LYS A 55 2.41 4.31 -14.73
CA LYS A 55 3.81 4.00 -14.99
C LYS A 55 4.33 3.02 -13.95
N PHE A 56 4.95 1.95 -14.42
CA PHE A 56 5.56 0.92 -13.59
C PHE A 56 7.03 1.27 -13.36
N PHE A 57 7.46 1.23 -12.10
CA PHE A 57 8.83 1.56 -11.71
C PHE A 57 9.64 0.35 -11.32
N GLU A 58 9.04 -0.53 -10.54
CA GLU A 58 9.73 -1.66 -9.95
C GLU A 58 8.80 -2.84 -9.79
N ILE A 59 9.35 -4.03 -9.97
CA ILE A 59 8.69 -5.30 -9.71
C ILE A 59 9.50 -6.05 -8.65
N ASN A 60 8.90 -6.26 -7.50
CA ASN A 60 9.47 -7.06 -6.44
C ASN A 60 8.83 -8.44 -6.46
N LEU A 61 9.59 -9.47 -6.79
CA LEU A 61 9.13 -10.87 -6.83
C LEU A 61 9.05 -11.48 -5.42
N ARG A 62 8.48 -10.74 -4.51
CA ARG A 62 8.31 -11.08 -3.09
C ARG A 62 7.20 -10.25 -2.47
N GLN A 63 6.80 -10.60 -1.27
CA GLN A 63 5.94 -9.76 -0.45
C GLN A 63 6.61 -8.40 -0.14
N GLY A 64 5.91 -7.32 -0.40
CA GLY A 64 6.34 -5.98 -0.02
C GLY A 64 6.23 -5.72 1.49
N ARG A 65 7.03 -4.80 2.02
CA ARG A 65 6.92 -4.40 3.45
C ARG A 65 5.55 -3.81 3.81
N SER A 66 4.93 -3.16 2.87
CA SER A 66 3.60 -2.56 3.02
C SER A 66 2.45 -3.55 2.83
N SER A 67 2.71 -4.78 2.38
CA SER A 67 1.66 -5.74 1.99
C SER A 67 0.74 -6.20 3.12
N PHE A 68 1.00 -5.79 4.37
CA PHE A 68 0.14 -6.14 5.49
C PHE A 68 -1.29 -5.57 5.35
N TYR A 69 -1.49 -4.51 4.57
CA TYR A 69 -2.84 -4.02 4.27
C TYR A 69 -3.72 -5.10 3.62
N VAL A 70 -3.11 -6.02 2.86
CA VAL A 70 -3.80 -7.17 2.26
C VAL A 70 -4.36 -8.08 3.34
N THR A 71 -3.54 -8.41 4.33
CA THR A 71 -3.94 -9.24 5.48
C THR A 71 -4.99 -8.55 6.34
N LEU A 72 -4.88 -7.24 6.57
CA LEU A 72 -5.89 -6.46 7.30
C LEU A 72 -7.27 -6.50 6.61
N ASN A 73 -7.29 -6.56 5.30
CA ASN A 73 -8.52 -6.64 4.50
C ASN A 73 -9.02 -8.08 4.31
N GLY A 74 -8.57 -9.02 5.15
CA GLY A 74 -9.09 -10.39 5.21
C GLY A 74 -8.33 -11.42 4.37
N TYR A 75 -7.26 -11.02 3.67
CA TYR A 75 -6.52 -11.89 2.77
C TYR A 75 -5.13 -12.22 3.35
N ASN A 76 -5.06 -13.23 4.19
CA ASN A 76 -3.78 -13.65 4.79
C ASN A 76 -2.83 -14.22 3.75
N LEU A 77 -1.79 -13.45 3.41
CA LEU A 77 -0.80 -13.81 2.38
C LEU A 77 -0.07 -15.11 2.69
N ALA A 78 0.25 -15.39 3.96
CA ALA A 78 0.89 -16.64 4.34
C ALA A 78 -0.01 -17.85 4.07
N LYS A 79 -1.32 -17.71 4.34
CA LYS A 79 -2.29 -18.74 4.00
C LYS A 79 -2.37 -19.00 2.51
N TRP A 80 -2.32 -17.96 1.68
CA TRP A 80 -2.32 -18.11 0.22
C TRP A 80 -1.11 -18.90 -0.28
N TYR A 81 0.08 -18.73 0.33
CA TYR A 81 1.24 -19.56 0.01
C TYR A 81 1.02 -21.03 0.36
N VAL A 82 0.46 -21.31 1.53
CA VAL A 82 0.14 -22.70 1.93
C VAL A 82 -0.89 -23.29 0.96
N ASP A 83 -1.96 -22.57 0.70
CA ASP A 83 -3.04 -23.00 -0.21
C ASP A 83 -2.52 -23.29 -1.64
N ASP A 84 -1.50 -22.54 -2.10
CA ASP A 84 -0.92 -22.70 -3.43
C ASP A 84 0.15 -23.79 -3.50
N TYR A 85 1.17 -23.72 -2.64
CA TYR A 85 2.36 -24.56 -2.76
C TYR A 85 2.31 -25.86 -1.95
N VAL A 86 1.48 -25.92 -0.93
CA VAL A 86 1.39 -27.10 -0.06
C VAL A 86 0.12 -27.89 -0.34
N GLU A 87 -1.01 -27.21 -0.41
CA GLU A 87 -2.32 -27.85 -0.54
C GLU A 87 -2.82 -27.93 -1.99
N ASP A 88 -2.17 -27.20 -2.92
CA ASP A 88 -2.51 -27.15 -4.35
C ASP A 88 -4.01 -26.89 -4.62
N ASN A 89 -4.63 -26.07 -3.78
CA ASN A 89 -6.09 -25.89 -3.78
C ASN A 89 -6.54 -24.54 -4.38
N LEU A 90 -5.63 -23.77 -5.03
CA LEU A 90 -5.97 -22.50 -5.66
C LEU A 90 -6.28 -22.61 -7.16
N LYS A 91 -6.00 -23.72 -7.81
CA LYS A 91 -6.10 -23.87 -9.26
C LYS A 91 -7.51 -23.55 -9.81
N ASP A 92 -8.53 -24.00 -9.09
CA ASP A 92 -9.92 -23.86 -9.51
C ASP A 92 -10.66 -22.71 -8.79
N LYS A 93 -9.95 -21.93 -7.99
CA LYS A 93 -10.57 -20.80 -7.30
C LYS A 93 -10.63 -19.56 -8.20
N PRO A 94 -11.74 -18.83 -8.20
CA PRO A 94 -11.86 -17.61 -8.98
C PRO A 94 -10.86 -16.56 -8.51
N THR A 95 -10.44 -15.69 -9.43
CA THR A 95 -9.62 -14.52 -9.10
C THR A 95 -10.37 -13.60 -8.14
N VAL A 96 -9.71 -13.21 -7.05
CA VAL A 96 -10.23 -12.24 -6.10
C VAL A 96 -9.65 -10.86 -6.42
N TYR A 97 -10.52 -9.91 -6.69
CA TYR A 97 -10.15 -8.51 -6.89
C TYR A 97 -10.43 -7.72 -5.61
N GLY A 98 -9.39 -7.20 -4.99
CA GLY A 98 -9.57 -6.29 -3.86
C GLY A 98 -10.25 -4.99 -4.30
N ASN A 99 -11.12 -4.47 -3.43
CA ASN A 99 -11.83 -3.20 -3.62
C ASN A 99 -12.83 -3.16 -4.81
N LYS A 100 -13.13 -4.30 -5.43
CA LYS A 100 -14.10 -4.32 -6.54
C LYS A 100 -15.52 -3.95 -6.08
N ASP A 101 -15.90 -4.41 -4.90
CA ASP A 101 -17.29 -4.31 -4.40
C ASP A 101 -17.46 -3.28 -3.28
N GLY A 102 -16.52 -2.36 -3.12
CA GLY A 102 -16.58 -1.32 -2.06
C GLY A 102 -16.52 -1.88 -0.63
N ALA A 103 -15.97 -3.07 -0.47
CA ALA A 103 -15.89 -3.77 0.80
C ALA A 103 -15.09 -3.00 1.86
N ASN A 104 -15.32 -3.34 3.11
CA ASN A 104 -14.76 -2.75 4.32
C ASN A 104 -13.26 -2.45 4.18
N TYR A 105 -12.93 -1.19 3.99
CA TYR A 105 -11.54 -0.76 3.91
C TYR A 105 -10.91 -0.77 5.30
N MET A 106 -9.76 -1.42 5.41
CA MET A 106 -8.89 -1.32 6.57
C MET A 106 -7.63 -0.55 6.19
N LEU A 107 -7.35 0.51 6.92
CA LEU A 107 -6.14 1.30 6.74
C LEU A 107 -4.95 0.62 7.42
N TRP A 108 -3.89 0.33 6.67
CA TRP A 108 -2.60 -0.03 7.27
C TRP A 108 -1.83 1.24 7.65
N LEU A 109 -1.47 1.34 8.93
CA LEU A 109 -0.72 2.47 9.47
C LEU A 109 0.69 2.03 9.87
N GLY A 110 1.70 2.45 9.11
CA GLY A 110 3.12 2.19 9.39
C GLY A 110 3.78 3.19 10.34
N VAL A 111 3.04 4.23 10.75
CA VAL A 111 3.49 5.32 11.63
C VAL A 111 2.45 5.63 12.70
N PRO A 112 2.80 6.31 13.82
CA PRO A 112 1.80 6.77 14.80
C PRO A 112 0.72 7.64 14.16
N LYS A 113 -0.53 7.47 14.59
CA LYS A 113 -1.69 8.25 14.09
C LYS A 113 -1.45 9.77 14.09
N ARG A 114 -0.87 10.28 15.18
CA ARG A 114 -0.57 11.71 15.30
C ARG A 114 0.41 12.18 14.24
N ILE A 115 1.45 11.40 13.95
CA ILE A 115 2.40 11.69 12.87
C ILE A 115 1.68 11.73 11.54
N PHE A 116 0.83 10.73 11.25
CA PHE A 116 0.04 10.74 10.02
C PHE A 116 -0.84 11.99 9.92
N LYS A 117 -1.64 12.30 10.95
CA LYS A 117 -2.54 13.47 10.95
C LYS A 117 -1.79 14.80 10.79
N GLU A 118 -0.59 14.91 11.38
CA GLU A 118 0.22 16.14 11.36
C GLU A 118 0.96 16.34 10.03
N TYR A 119 1.55 15.28 9.47
CA TYR A 119 2.48 15.38 8.34
C TYR A 119 1.91 14.90 6.99
N ALA A 120 0.77 14.22 6.97
CA ALA A 120 0.15 13.83 5.71
C ALA A 120 -0.36 15.05 4.94
N TYR A 121 -0.12 15.05 3.62
CA TYR A 121 -0.59 16.09 2.72
C TYR A 121 -2.12 16.16 2.72
N ASP A 122 -2.69 17.37 2.81
CA ASP A 122 -4.13 17.57 2.86
C ASP A 122 -4.79 17.36 1.50
N ASN A 123 -5.37 16.20 1.34
CA ASN A 123 -6.08 15.77 0.13
C ASN A 123 -7.22 14.78 0.47
N GLY A 124 -7.93 14.33 -0.57
CA GLY A 124 -9.01 13.35 -0.40
C GLY A 124 -8.59 12.05 0.27
N SER A 125 -7.38 11.57 0.00
CA SER A 125 -6.85 10.33 0.60
C SER A 125 -6.58 10.50 2.09
N LYS A 126 -6.07 11.66 2.53
CA LYS A 126 -5.89 11.97 3.96
C LYS A 126 -7.24 11.97 4.67
N ARG A 127 -8.25 12.66 4.13
CA ARG A 127 -9.59 12.71 4.73
C ARG A 127 -10.21 11.32 4.86
N LEU A 128 -10.07 10.47 3.84
CA LEU A 128 -10.54 9.08 3.90
C LEU A 128 -9.79 8.30 4.99
N ALA A 129 -8.47 8.42 5.07
CA ALA A 129 -7.67 7.74 6.08
C ALA A 129 -7.99 8.22 7.50
N GLU A 130 -8.22 9.52 7.70
CA GLU A 130 -8.65 10.07 8.99
C GLU A 130 -10.02 9.52 9.40
N LYS A 131 -10.97 9.44 8.48
CA LYS A 131 -12.27 8.81 8.71
C LYS A 131 -12.10 7.35 9.16
N LEU A 132 -11.29 6.56 8.45
CA LEU A 132 -11.03 5.16 8.82
C LEU A 132 -10.37 5.04 10.20
N ILE A 133 -9.46 5.95 10.55
CA ILE A 133 -8.84 5.99 11.88
C ILE A 133 -9.88 6.28 12.96
N ASP A 134 -10.78 7.23 12.74
CA ASP A 134 -11.78 7.65 13.70
C ASP A 134 -12.88 6.58 13.89
N GLU A 135 -13.18 5.82 12.85
CA GLU A 135 -14.08 4.66 12.86
C GLU A 135 -13.41 3.37 13.43
N GLY A 136 -12.11 3.41 13.72
CA GLY A 136 -11.38 2.23 14.21
C GLY A 136 -11.00 1.22 13.11
N HIS A 137 -11.22 1.52 11.85
CA HIS A 137 -10.91 0.68 10.69
C HIS A 137 -9.45 0.82 10.26
N TYR A 138 -8.53 0.51 11.15
CA TYR A 138 -7.08 0.56 10.86
C TYR A 138 -6.33 -0.51 11.65
N GLY A 139 -5.12 -0.82 11.20
CA GLY A 139 -4.22 -1.74 11.88
C GLY A 139 -2.76 -1.43 11.57
N THR A 140 -1.87 -2.08 12.31
CA THR A 140 -0.42 -1.93 12.17
C THR A 140 0.28 -3.28 12.29
N THR A 141 1.43 -3.44 11.65
CA THR A 141 2.31 -4.60 11.84
C THR A 141 3.14 -4.54 13.12
N VAL A 142 3.14 -3.41 13.81
CA VAL A 142 4.02 -3.17 14.96
C VAL A 142 3.48 -3.80 16.23
N PHE A 143 2.18 -3.73 16.43
CA PHE A 143 1.50 -4.29 17.61
C PHE A 143 0.63 -5.47 17.21
N TYR A 144 0.75 -6.55 17.97
CA TYR A 144 -0.03 -7.76 17.78
C TYR A 144 -0.65 -8.20 19.10
N ASP A 145 -1.96 -8.29 19.16
CA ASP A 145 -2.72 -8.49 20.41
C ASP A 145 -2.41 -9.81 21.12
N LYS A 146 -1.95 -10.82 20.37
CA LYS A 146 -1.56 -12.12 20.95
C LYS A 146 -0.10 -12.16 21.40
N ASP A 147 0.69 -11.13 21.12
CA ASP A 147 2.06 -11.02 21.62
C ASP A 147 2.04 -10.54 23.07
N ARG A 148 2.34 -11.46 24.00
CA ARG A 148 2.34 -11.18 25.43
C ARG A 148 3.72 -10.79 25.99
N SER A 149 4.71 -10.56 25.14
CA SER A 149 6.05 -10.16 25.56
C SER A 149 6.08 -8.69 25.98
N LEU A 150 6.15 -8.43 27.29
CA LEU A 150 6.30 -7.07 27.83
C LEU A 150 7.55 -6.35 27.28
N LYS A 151 8.66 -7.09 27.15
CA LYS A 151 9.92 -6.55 26.57
C LYS A 151 9.70 -6.06 25.14
N ARG A 152 9.04 -6.85 24.31
CA ARG A 152 8.74 -6.49 22.93
C ARG A 152 7.76 -5.31 22.89
N TRP A 153 6.72 -5.33 23.73
CA TRP A 153 5.76 -4.24 23.82
C TRP A 153 6.44 -2.90 24.13
N LEU A 154 7.32 -2.86 25.14
CA LEU A 154 8.10 -1.66 25.49
C LEU A 154 9.00 -1.21 24.35
N LEU A 155 9.71 -2.14 23.70
CA LEU A 155 10.58 -1.84 22.56
C LEU A 155 9.78 -1.24 21.39
N MET A 156 8.63 -1.80 21.07
CA MET A 156 7.81 -1.30 19.97
C MET A 156 7.24 0.09 20.26
N HIS A 157 6.82 0.35 21.49
CA HIS A 157 6.40 1.70 21.92
C HIS A 157 7.54 2.70 21.84
N TYR A 158 8.73 2.34 22.28
CA TYR A 158 9.93 3.18 22.14
C TYR A 158 10.24 3.47 20.67
N MET A 159 10.25 2.45 19.81
CA MET A 159 10.48 2.63 18.36
C MET A 159 9.42 3.52 17.73
N PHE A 160 8.14 3.34 18.07
CA PHE A 160 7.06 4.18 17.59
C PHE A 160 7.17 5.63 18.07
N HIS A 161 7.60 5.82 19.31
CA HIS A 161 7.85 7.16 19.84
C HIS A 161 8.98 7.90 19.10
N ASN A 162 10.02 7.17 18.67
CA ASN A 162 11.12 7.75 17.89
C ASN A 162 10.70 8.35 16.54
N TYR A 163 9.56 7.97 16.00
CA TYR A 163 9.03 8.62 14.81
C TYR A 163 8.80 10.12 15.02
N TYR A 164 8.39 10.57 16.22
CA TYR A 164 8.19 11.99 16.51
C TYR A 164 9.49 12.78 16.34
N ALA A 165 10.58 12.27 16.91
CA ALA A 165 11.89 12.92 16.79
C ALA A 165 12.39 12.94 15.34
N ARG A 166 12.22 11.82 14.61
CA ARG A 166 12.63 11.69 13.21
C ARG A 166 11.84 12.65 12.32
N TYR A 167 10.52 12.66 12.43
CA TYR A 167 9.70 13.57 11.64
C TYR A 167 9.98 15.02 11.95
N LYS A 168 10.11 15.39 13.23
CA LYS A 168 10.51 16.74 13.61
C LYS A 168 11.88 17.14 13.04
N LYS A 169 12.82 16.21 12.96
CA LYS A 169 14.16 16.47 12.42
C LYS A 169 14.19 16.60 10.92
N TYR A 170 13.47 15.74 10.19
CA TYR A 170 13.58 15.62 8.73
C TYR A 170 12.46 16.34 7.97
N TYR A 171 11.31 16.56 8.61
CA TYR A 171 10.19 17.31 8.07
C TYR A 171 10.01 18.65 8.79
N GLN A 172 11.12 19.36 9.03
CA GLN A 172 11.10 20.70 9.62
C GLN A 172 10.38 21.74 8.77
N VAL A 173 10.05 21.35 7.56
CA VAL A 173 9.40 22.22 6.61
C VAL A 173 7.90 22.21 6.86
N ASN A 174 7.35 23.38 6.94
CA ASN A 174 5.94 23.66 7.07
C ASN A 174 5.08 22.72 6.21
N LYS A 175 4.23 21.99 6.90
CA LYS A 175 3.11 21.15 6.49
C LYS A 175 2.65 21.42 5.04
N GLY A 176 3.12 20.64 4.09
CA GLY A 176 2.66 20.72 2.70
C GLY A 176 3.39 21.70 1.79
N GLN A 177 4.11 22.71 2.28
CA GLN A 177 4.81 23.72 1.43
C GLN A 177 5.84 23.06 0.50
N TYR A 178 6.55 22.03 0.97
CA TYR A 178 7.50 21.30 0.15
C TYR A 178 6.84 20.66 -1.08
N PHE A 179 5.68 20.06 -0.91
CA PHE A 179 4.93 19.43 -2.00
C PHE A 179 4.28 20.45 -2.94
N GLU A 180 3.85 21.61 -2.43
CA GLU A 180 3.35 22.71 -3.26
C GLU A 180 4.46 23.32 -4.10
N GLU A 181 5.65 23.52 -3.54
CA GLU A 181 6.80 24.02 -4.26
C GLU A 181 7.30 23.03 -5.32
N GLU A 182 7.28 21.73 -5.00
CA GLU A 182 7.67 20.69 -5.93
C GLU A 182 6.63 20.53 -7.05
N ALA A 183 5.35 20.59 -6.75
CA ALA A 183 4.28 20.63 -7.74
C ALA A 183 4.39 21.83 -8.68
N LYS A 184 4.64 23.02 -8.14
CA LYS A 184 4.87 24.24 -8.94
C LYS A 184 6.15 24.18 -9.80
N LYS A 185 7.18 23.47 -9.33
CA LYS A 185 8.39 23.22 -10.13
C LYS A 185 8.11 22.29 -11.30
N LEU A 186 7.36 21.22 -11.05
CA LEU A 186 6.95 20.26 -12.08
C LEU A 186 6.03 20.90 -13.12
N GLU A 187 5.07 21.72 -12.72
CA GLU A 187 4.22 22.50 -13.64
C GLU A 187 5.05 23.45 -14.51
N LYS A 188 5.99 24.17 -13.91
CA LYS A 188 6.89 25.06 -14.67
C LYS A 188 7.81 24.29 -15.62
N GLN A 189 8.22 23.09 -15.26
CA GLN A 189 9.04 22.25 -16.13
C GLN A 189 8.22 21.69 -17.29
N ALA A 190 7.00 21.23 -17.06
CA ALA A 190 6.10 20.78 -18.10
C ALA A 190 5.74 21.88 -19.11
N LEU A 191 5.61 23.14 -18.64
CA LEU A 191 5.39 24.31 -19.51
C LEU A 191 6.63 24.74 -20.32
N ARG A 192 7.83 24.25 -19.99
CA ARG A 192 9.06 24.53 -20.74
C ARG A 192 9.39 23.46 -21.77
N ASP A 193 8.90 22.24 -21.52
CA ASP A 193 9.20 21.05 -22.33
C ASP A 193 8.09 20.73 -23.36
N GLY A 194 7.00 21.54 -23.37
CA GLY A 194 5.90 21.50 -24.35
C GLY A 194 5.86 22.76 -25.20
#